data_2924c325d014510892c5f03c8951068e
#
_entry.id   2924c325d014510892c5f03c8951068e
#
_cell.length_a   1.000
_cell.length_b   1.000
_cell.length_c   1.000
_cell.angle_alpha   90.00
_cell.angle_beta   90.00
_cell.angle_gamma   90.00
#
_symmetry.space_group_name_H-M   'P 1'
#
loop_
_entity.id
_entity.type
_entity.pdbx_description
1 polymer ?
#
loop_
_entity_poly.entity_id
_entity_poly.type
_entity_poly.pdbx_seq_one_letter_code
_entity_poly.pdbx_strand_id
1 'polypeptide(L)'
;MHGGYPEATLERFLRARDGDATKASKMIVDCLNWRVKNRIDNILAEPILPKEKFDAIRQTQLIGFCGFCKQGRPVFAIGVGNSTFDQASVDKYVQSHIQINEYRDRIILTEISTNKGRYVGTCLKILDMTSLSLSAISRLKTSTAIATIDDLNYPEKTDTYYIVNAPHVFSTCWKAVKPMLHERTKRKVQVLRGNGQEELLQVMDFETLPPFCKPGISSSNESDIFSPDHQFHVKLYNHIQQMALSTDRVLNGLSSEGSLNIEVPTSAEQSQHSDECEVVHGIGSVLPTLQASPNDSYQHQRDTLTSNIAGLQVS
;
A
#
# COMPACT_ATOMS: atom_id res chain seq x y z
N MET A 1 -6.33 -15.56 -20.74
CA MET A 1 -7.68 -15.72 -20.16
C MET A 1 -7.49 -16.04 -18.69
N HIS A 2 -8.12 -15.30 -17.80
CA HIS A 2 -8.01 -15.51 -16.36
C HIS A 2 -8.61 -16.88 -16.01
N GLY A 3 -7.84 -17.79 -15.42
CA GLY A 3 -8.28 -19.16 -15.09
C GLY A 3 -9.32 -19.28 -13.96
N GLY A 4 -10.02 -18.18 -13.67
CA GLY A 4 -10.93 -18.04 -12.52
C GLY A 4 -10.19 -17.57 -11.26
N TYR A 5 -10.96 -17.08 -10.29
CA TYR A 5 -10.41 -16.76 -8.98
C TYR A 5 -10.58 -17.95 -8.03
N PRO A 6 -9.53 -18.31 -7.26
CA PRO A 6 -9.68 -19.25 -6.16
C PRO A 6 -10.72 -18.74 -5.14
N GLU A 7 -11.38 -19.67 -4.44
CA GLU A 7 -12.37 -19.34 -3.40
C GLU A 7 -11.88 -18.29 -2.40
N ALA A 8 -10.66 -18.44 -1.93
CA ALA A 8 -10.03 -17.47 -1.02
C ALA A 8 -9.92 -16.02 -1.60
N THR A 9 -9.88 -15.87 -2.93
CA THR A 9 -9.94 -14.56 -3.57
C THR A 9 -11.35 -14.02 -3.55
N LEU A 10 -12.36 -14.85 -3.89
CA LEU A 10 -13.77 -14.44 -3.81
C LEU A 10 -14.17 -14.02 -2.41
N GLU A 11 -13.72 -14.76 -1.38
CA GLU A 11 -13.93 -14.37 0.02
C GLU A 11 -13.36 -12.99 0.35
N ARG A 12 -12.19 -12.62 -0.18
CA ARG A 12 -11.60 -11.30 0.08
C ARG A 12 -12.47 -10.18 -0.48
N PHE A 13 -12.99 -10.33 -1.70
CA PHE A 13 -13.92 -9.36 -2.28
C PHE A 13 -15.24 -9.30 -1.51
N LEU A 14 -15.75 -10.45 -1.05
CA LEU A 14 -16.96 -10.50 -0.24
C LEU A 14 -16.76 -9.79 1.11
N ARG A 15 -15.61 -10.01 1.77
CA ARG A 15 -15.25 -9.29 3.01
C ARG A 15 -15.11 -7.78 2.76
N ALA A 16 -14.53 -7.39 1.61
CA ALA A 16 -14.38 -5.98 1.23
C ALA A 16 -15.73 -5.27 1.00
N ARG A 17 -16.82 -6.00 0.91
CA ARG A 17 -18.18 -5.48 0.75
C ARG A 17 -19.14 -5.97 1.86
N ASP A 18 -18.59 -6.23 3.06
CA ASP A 18 -19.35 -6.61 4.27
C ASP A 18 -20.32 -7.79 4.07
N GLY A 19 -19.98 -8.71 3.19
CA GLY A 19 -20.80 -9.88 2.85
C GLY A 19 -21.87 -9.62 1.79
N ASP A 20 -21.94 -8.41 1.23
CA ASP A 20 -22.87 -8.09 0.13
C ASP A 20 -22.37 -8.71 -1.18
N ALA A 21 -22.98 -9.82 -1.58
CA ALA A 21 -22.59 -10.56 -2.77
C ALA A 21 -22.76 -9.77 -4.07
N THR A 22 -23.74 -8.88 -4.15
CA THR A 22 -24.01 -8.05 -5.34
C THR A 22 -22.89 -7.03 -5.52
N LYS A 23 -22.54 -6.29 -4.46
CA LYS A 23 -21.45 -5.33 -4.47
C LYS A 23 -20.10 -6.01 -4.68
N ALA A 24 -19.87 -7.15 -4.04
CA ALA A 24 -18.64 -7.94 -4.22
C ALA A 24 -18.49 -8.41 -5.68
N SER A 25 -19.57 -8.91 -6.29
CA SER A 25 -19.59 -9.33 -7.69
C SER A 25 -19.25 -8.18 -8.64
N LYS A 26 -19.87 -7.01 -8.42
CA LYS A 26 -19.55 -5.80 -9.18
C LYS A 26 -18.07 -5.43 -9.04
N MET A 27 -17.54 -5.41 -7.82
CA MET A 27 -16.13 -5.10 -7.57
C MET A 27 -15.18 -6.08 -8.26
N ILE A 28 -15.50 -7.39 -8.29
CA ILE A 28 -14.71 -8.39 -9.01
C ILE A 28 -14.70 -8.10 -10.51
N VAL A 29 -15.86 -7.82 -11.10
CA VAL A 29 -15.99 -7.50 -12.53
C VAL A 29 -15.18 -6.25 -12.88
N ASP A 30 -15.30 -5.19 -12.08
CA ASP A 30 -14.56 -3.94 -12.26
C ASP A 30 -13.04 -4.19 -12.16
N CYS A 31 -12.59 -4.97 -11.18
CA CYS A 31 -11.18 -5.38 -11.02
C CYS A 31 -10.70 -6.19 -12.23
N LEU A 32 -11.48 -7.14 -12.73
CA LEU A 32 -11.12 -7.95 -13.91
C LEU A 32 -10.98 -7.07 -15.15
N ASN A 33 -11.92 -6.18 -15.38
CA ASN A 33 -11.88 -5.23 -16.49
C ASN A 33 -10.63 -4.32 -16.40
N TRP A 34 -10.33 -3.81 -15.20
CA TRP A 34 -9.12 -3.04 -14.95
C TRP A 34 -7.85 -3.86 -15.22
N ARG A 35 -7.79 -5.12 -14.80
CA ARG A 35 -6.66 -6.02 -15.07
C ARG A 35 -6.42 -6.23 -16.56
N VAL A 36 -7.50 -6.49 -17.31
CA VAL A 36 -7.42 -6.66 -18.78
C VAL A 36 -6.96 -5.37 -19.44
N LYS A 37 -7.62 -4.25 -19.14
CA LYS A 37 -7.33 -2.93 -19.74
C LYS A 37 -5.89 -2.50 -19.52
N ASN A 38 -5.35 -2.73 -18.33
CA ASN A 38 -4.00 -2.33 -17.94
C ASN A 38 -2.96 -3.46 -18.07
N ARG A 39 -3.31 -4.57 -18.73
CA ARG A 39 -2.41 -5.73 -18.95
C ARG A 39 -1.72 -6.23 -17.67
N ILE A 40 -2.42 -6.17 -16.52
CA ILE A 40 -1.85 -6.47 -15.20
C ILE A 40 -1.29 -7.89 -15.13
N ASP A 41 -1.87 -8.82 -15.84
CA ASP A 41 -1.40 -10.22 -15.85
C ASP A 41 0.00 -10.35 -16.47
N ASN A 42 0.42 -9.38 -17.29
CA ASN A 42 1.75 -9.30 -17.90
C ASN A 42 2.69 -8.32 -17.19
N ILE A 43 2.26 -7.63 -16.13
CA ILE A 43 3.01 -6.54 -15.50
C ILE A 43 4.40 -6.94 -15.01
N LEU A 44 4.59 -8.22 -14.64
CA LEU A 44 5.90 -8.78 -14.27
C LEU A 44 6.78 -9.11 -15.47
N ALA A 45 6.28 -8.96 -16.70
CA ALA A 45 7.06 -9.02 -17.94
C ALA A 45 7.29 -7.63 -18.57
N GLU A 46 6.90 -6.56 -17.89
CA GLU A 46 6.99 -5.17 -18.37
C GLU A 46 8.04 -4.40 -17.52
N PRO A 47 9.35 -4.52 -17.83
CA PRO A 47 10.38 -3.91 -17.02
C PRO A 47 10.34 -2.37 -17.08
N ILE A 48 10.68 -1.73 -15.95
CA ILE A 48 10.95 -0.29 -15.92
C ILE A 48 12.40 -0.10 -16.40
N LEU A 49 12.57 0.49 -17.56
CA LEU A 49 13.86 0.71 -18.21
C LEU A 49 14.17 2.21 -18.32
N PRO A 50 15.47 2.57 -18.31
CA PRO A 50 16.60 1.75 -17.97
C PRO A 50 16.64 1.38 -16.46
N LYS A 51 17.59 0.51 -16.04
CA LYS A 51 17.70 0.04 -14.65
C LYS A 51 17.81 1.20 -13.66
N GLU A 52 18.54 2.25 -14.01
CA GLU A 52 18.73 3.45 -13.20
C GLU A 52 17.38 4.11 -12.82
N LYS A 53 16.38 4.00 -13.70
CA LYS A 53 15.04 4.51 -13.44
C LYS A 53 14.29 3.63 -12.43
N PHE A 54 14.46 2.31 -12.51
CA PHE A 54 13.93 1.39 -11.50
C PHE A 54 14.56 1.70 -10.14
N ASP A 55 15.88 1.86 -10.08
CA ASP A 55 16.62 2.15 -8.86
C ASP A 55 16.19 3.49 -8.25
N ALA A 56 16.05 4.54 -9.05
CA ALA A 56 15.58 5.87 -8.61
C ALA A 56 14.16 5.81 -8.02
N ILE A 57 13.27 5.01 -8.61
CA ILE A 57 11.94 4.77 -8.06
C ILE A 57 12.04 4.09 -6.70
N ARG A 58 12.88 3.07 -6.53
CA ARG A 58 13.05 2.36 -5.26
C ARG A 58 13.62 3.25 -4.16
N GLN A 59 14.54 4.16 -4.50
CA GLN A 59 15.12 5.13 -3.58
C GLN A 59 14.14 6.19 -3.10
N THR A 60 13.04 6.41 -3.81
CA THR A 60 12.07 7.49 -3.52
C THR A 60 10.66 7.00 -3.20
N GLN A 61 10.38 5.73 -3.47
CA GLN A 61 9.20 5.00 -2.99
C GLN A 61 9.68 3.90 -2.03
N LEU A 62 9.82 4.22 -0.76
CA LEU A 62 10.47 3.38 0.23
C LEU A 62 9.56 2.22 0.65
N ILE A 63 9.73 1.07 0.00
CA ILE A 63 9.05 -0.18 0.32
C ILE A 63 10.11 -1.27 0.42
N GLY A 64 10.20 -1.96 1.56
CA GLY A 64 11.14 -3.04 1.79
C GLY A 64 10.45 -4.31 2.27
N PHE A 65 11.07 -5.45 2.02
CA PHE A 65 10.63 -6.75 2.53
C PHE A 65 11.52 -7.17 3.69
N CYS A 66 10.93 -7.42 4.87
CA CYS A 66 11.63 -7.71 6.11
C CYS A 66 11.74 -9.21 6.41
N GLY A 67 11.04 -10.07 5.68
CA GLY A 67 10.93 -11.50 5.99
C GLY A 67 9.51 -11.90 6.37
N PHE A 68 9.39 -12.81 7.33
CA PHE A 68 8.09 -13.38 7.72
C PHE A 68 7.86 -13.25 9.22
N CYS A 69 6.61 -12.95 9.60
CA CYS A 69 6.20 -12.97 11.00
C CYS A 69 6.11 -14.40 11.54
N LYS A 70 5.96 -14.57 12.86
CA LYS A 70 5.83 -15.88 13.55
C LYS A 70 4.73 -16.77 12.96
N GLN A 71 3.68 -16.17 12.40
CA GLN A 71 2.60 -16.90 11.72
C GLN A 71 2.93 -17.23 10.26
N GLY A 72 4.09 -16.80 9.75
CA GLY A 72 4.53 -17.04 8.36
C GLY A 72 3.93 -16.09 7.34
N ARG A 73 3.33 -14.98 7.74
CA ARG A 73 2.90 -13.93 6.80
C ARG A 73 4.08 -13.05 6.42
N PRO A 74 4.20 -12.63 5.15
CA PRO A 74 5.23 -11.68 4.73
C PRO A 74 5.08 -10.34 5.47
N VAL A 75 6.19 -9.73 5.81
CA VAL A 75 6.27 -8.42 6.48
C VAL A 75 6.90 -7.41 5.53
N PHE A 76 6.18 -6.35 5.21
CA PHE A 76 6.68 -5.23 4.41
C PHE A 76 6.83 -3.99 5.27
N ALA A 77 7.93 -3.27 5.11
CA ALA A 77 8.16 -1.96 5.69
C ALA A 77 7.91 -0.87 4.64
N ILE A 78 7.32 0.24 5.04
CA ILE A 78 7.04 1.38 4.17
C ILE A 78 7.49 2.66 4.87
N GLY A 79 8.46 3.35 4.28
CA GLY A 79 8.95 4.64 4.77
C GLY A 79 8.04 5.79 4.34
N VAL A 80 6.89 5.95 4.99
CA VAL A 80 5.86 6.93 4.59
C VAL A 80 6.38 8.36 4.70
N GLY A 81 7.03 8.70 5.81
CA GLY A 81 7.51 10.07 6.05
C GLY A 81 8.68 10.47 5.14
N ASN A 82 9.51 9.52 4.74
CA ASN A 82 10.72 9.75 3.95
C ASN A 82 10.55 9.45 2.44
N SER A 83 9.42 8.87 2.00
CA SER A 83 9.16 8.68 0.55
C SER A 83 8.92 10.03 -0.13
N THR A 84 9.66 10.33 -1.21
CA THR A 84 9.60 11.64 -1.89
C THR A 84 8.79 11.61 -3.18
N PHE A 85 8.74 10.50 -3.88
CA PHE A 85 8.02 10.31 -5.16
C PHE A 85 8.37 11.38 -6.22
N ASP A 86 9.63 11.79 -6.30
CA ASP A 86 10.10 12.93 -7.11
C ASP A 86 11.01 12.55 -8.29
N GLN A 87 11.30 11.25 -8.49
CA GLN A 87 12.22 10.77 -9.53
C GLN A 87 11.54 10.14 -10.75
N ALA A 88 10.20 10.06 -10.74
CA ALA A 88 9.43 9.48 -11.84
C ALA A 88 8.01 10.07 -11.92
N SER A 89 7.32 9.79 -13.03
CA SER A 89 5.89 10.09 -13.14
C SER A 89 5.04 9.21 -12.20
N VAL A 90 3.84 9.67 -11.89
CA VAL A 90 2.88 8.93 -11.06
C VAL A 90 2.66 7.52 -11.62
N ASP A 91 2.49 7.39 -12.95
CA ASP A 91 2.25 6.10 -13.60
C ASP A 91 3.40 5.11 -13.39
N LYS A 92 4.66 5.59 -13.36
CA LYS A 92 5.81 4.73 -13.10
C LYS A 92 5.90 4.29 -11.65
N TYR A 93 5.54 5.15 -10.69
CA TYR A 93 5.38 4.75 -9.29
C TYR A 93 4.26 3.75 -9.10
N VAL A 94 3.14 3.94 -9.78
CA VAL A 94 2.00 3.01 -9.79
C VAL A 94 2.42 1.67 -10.41
N GLN A 95 3.07 1.68 -11.58
CA GLN A 95 3.60 0.47 -12.23
C GLN A 95 4.49 -0.32 -11.25
N SER A 96 5.44 0.37 -10.63
CA SER A 96 6.38 -0.23 -9.68
C SER A 96 5.66 -0.81 -8.44
N HIS A 97 4.63 -0.12 -7.93
CA HIS A 97 3.82 -0.61 -6.82
C HIS A 97 3.03 -1.87 -7.19
N ILE A 98 2.40 -1.88 -8.37
CA ILE A 98 1.67 -3.04 -8.87
C ILE A 98 2.62 -4.22 -9.07
N GLN A 99 3.84 -4.01 -9.59
CA GLN A 99 4.84 -5.06 -9.71
C GLN A 99 5.18 -5.69 -8.36
N ILE A 100 5.31 -4.91 -7.30
CA ILE A 100 5.50 -5.43 -5.93
C ILE A 100 4.29 -6.24 -5.48
N ASN A 101 3.08 -5.75 -5.70
CA ASN A 101 1.85 -6.45 -5.33
C ASN A 101 1.71 -7.80 -6.07
N GLU A 102 1.94 -7.82 -7.38
CA GLU A 102 1.86 -9.04 -8.17
C GLU A 102 2.99 -10.02 -7.82
N TYR A 103 4.21 -9.53 -7.56
CA TYR A 103 5.32 -10.36 -7.10
C TYR A 103 5.04 -10.96 -5.71
N ARG A 104 4.50 -10.16 -4.77
CA ARG A 104 4.03 -10.65 -3.48
C ARG A 104 3.00 -11.77 -3.66
N ASP A 105 1.99 -11.53 -4.51
CA ASP A 105 0.84 -12.42 -4.62
C ASP A 105 1.17 -13.72 -5.37
N ARG A 106 1.94 -13.62 -6.45
CA ARG A 106 2.22 -14.77 -7.33
C ARG A 106 3.45 -15.57 -6.90
N ILE A 107 4.44 -14.92 -6.28
CA ILE A 107 5.71 -15.56 -5.92
C ILE A 107 5.75 -15.78 -4.40
N ILE A 108 5.81 -14.71 -3.60
CA ILE A 108 6.07 -14.82 -2.16
C ILE A 108 4.95 -15.58 -1.43
N LEU A 109 3.68 -15.21 -1.68
CA LEU A 109 2.54 -15.86 -1.02
C LEU A 109 2.33 -17.30 -1.50
N THR A 110 2.61 -17.59 -2.76
CA THR A 110 2.54 -18.95 -3.30
C THR A 110 3.62 -19.84 -2.71
N GLU A 111 4.86 -19.37 -2.68
CA GLU A 111 5.99 -20.09 -2.10
C GLU A 111 5.77 -20.41 -0.62
N ILE A 112 5.40 -19.40 0.18
CA ILE A 112 5.17 -19.63 1.61
C ILE A 112 3.95 -20.51 1.88
N SER A 113 2.92 -20.44 1.06
CA SER A 113 1.75 -21.32 1.20
C SER A 113 2.13 -22.78 0.93
N THR A 114 2.93 -23.03 -0.10
CA THR A 114 3.47 -24.35 -0.41
C THR A 114 4.35 -24.87 0.71
N ASN A 115 5.31 -24.07 1.16
CA ASN A 115 6.26 -24.45 2.22
C ASN A 115 5.57 -24.75 3.56
N LYS A 116 4.47 -24.06 3.85
CA LYS A 116 3.69 -24.22 5.10
C LYS A 116 2.59 -25.28 4.99
N GLY A 117 2.32 -25.82 3.79
CA GLY A 117 1.20 -26.74 3.56
C GLY A 117 -0.17 -26.13 3.90
N ARG A 118 -0.29 -24.79 3.94
CA ARG A 118 -1.56 -24.07 4.19
C ARG A 118 -1.59 -22.74 3.44
N TYR A 119 -2.78 -22.30 3.10
CA TYR A 119 -2.96 -21.02 2.42
C TYR A 119 -2.51 -19.83 3.30
N VAL A 120 -1.66 -18.98 2.74
CA VAL A 120 -1.24 -17.69 3.29
C VAL A 120 -1.58 -16.62 2.26
N GLY A 121 -2.63 -15.83 2.50
CA GLY A 121 -3.17 -14.88 1.52
C GLY A 121 -2.99 -13.40 1.87
N THR A 122 -2.41 -13.11 3.05
CA THR A 122 -2.25 -11.74 3.56
C THR A 122 -0.82 -11.45 4.01
N CYS A 123 -0.47 -10.17 4.11
CA CYS A 123 0.81 -9.69 4.64
C CYS A 123 0.60 -8.74 5.82
N LEU A 124 1.68 -8.40 6.53
CA LEU A 124 1.75 -7.32 7.49
C LEU A 124 2.47 -6.13 6.86
N LYS A 125 2.06 -4.90 7.20
CA LYS A 125 2.74 -3.69 6.77
C LYS A 125 3.15 -2.86 8.00
N ILE A 126 4.43 -2.45 8.06
CA ILE A 126 4.96 -1.55 9.09
C ILE A 126 5.20 -0.20 8.41
N LEU A 127 4.46 0.82 8.84
CA LEU A 127 4.47 2.15 8.28
C LEU A 127 5.32 3.06 9.16
N ASP A 128 6.51 3.45 8.68
CA ASP A 128 7.39 4.38 9.36
C ASP A 128 6.99 5.82 9.06
N MET A 129 6.60 6.56 10.10
CA MET A 129 6.21 7.96 10.01
C MET A 129 7.35 8.93 10.33
N THR A 130 8.59 8.44 10.43
CA THR A 130 9.77 9.31 10.64
C THR A 130 9.80 10.42 9.58
N SER A 131 10.07 11.65 10.00
CA SER A 131 10.11 12.84 9.15
C SER A 131 8.79 13.21 8.45
N LEU A 132 7.67 12.61 8.85
CA LEU A 132 6.36 13.03 8.32
C LEU A 132 6.11 14.50 8.68
N SER A 133 5.91 15.33 7.67
CA SER A 133 5.71 16.78 7.80
C SER A 133 4.55 17.27 6.95
N LEU A 134 4.08 18.48 7.22
CA LEU A 134 3.00 19.11 6.44
C LEU A 134 3.39 19.35 4.97
N SER A 135 4.68 19.49 4.67
CA SER A 135 5.17 19.59 3.29
C SER A 135 5.00 18.27 2.49
N ALA A 136 4.67 17.16 3.16
CA ALA A 136 4.34 15.90 2.49
C ALA A 136 3.05 15.97 1.65
N ILE A 137 2.27 17.06 1.74
CA ILE A 137 1.03 17.27 0.97
C ILE A 137 1.25 17.21 -0.54
N SER A 138 2.38 17.71 -1.03
CA SER A 138 2.72 17.64 -2.46
C SER A 138 2.84 16.19 -2.98
N ARG A 139 3.08 15.23 -2.09
CA ARG A 139 3.24 13.79 -2.37
C ARG A 139 1.93 13.00 -2.30
N LEU A 140 0.86 13.62 -1.82
CA LEU A 140 -0.44 12.97 -1.62
C LEU A 140 -1.00 12.38 -2.92
N LYS A 141 -0.81 13.05 -4.06
CA LYS A 141 -1.33 12.58 -5.35
C LYS A 141 -0.87 11.14 -5.67
N THR A 142 0.41 10.86 -5.57
CA THR A 142 0.96 9.53 -5.86
C THR A 142 0.52 8.51 -4.81
N SER A 143 0.57 8.88 -3.53
CA SER A 143 0.15 8.00 -2.43
C SER A 143 -1.34 7.66 -2.52
N THR A 144 -2.19 8.63 -2.86
CA THR A 144 -3.63 8.41 -3.06
C THR A 144 -3.91 7.51 -4.25
N ALA A 145 -3.21 7.71 -5.38
CA ALA A 145 -3.35 6.85 -6.55
C ALA A 145 -3.00 5.39 -6.22
N ILE A 146 -1.90 5.17 -5.51
CA ILE A 146 -1.47 3.84 -5.04
C ILE A 146 -2.52 3.21 -4.12
N ALA A 147 -3.01 3.97 -3.14
CA ALA A 147 -4.01 3.51 -2.19
C ALA A 147 -5.32 3.12 -2.88
N THR A 148 -5.79 3.95 -3.81
CA THR A 148 -7.01 3.68 -4.59
C THR A 148 -6.88 2.38 -5.38
N ILE A 149 -5.71 2.13 -6.00
CA ILE A 149 -5.47 0.89 -6.73
C ILE A 149 -5.48 -0.32 -5.77
N ASP A 150 -4.87 -0.21 -4.60
CA ASP A 150 -4.88 -1.28 -3.61
C ASP A 150 -6.31 -1.58 -3.14
N ASP A 151 -7.09 -0.56 -2.82
CA ASP A 151 -8.46 -0.72 -2.32
C ASP A 151 -9.40 -1.34 -3.36
N LEU A 152 -9.30 -0.91 -4.61
CA LEU A 152 -10.19 -1.39 -5.68
C LEU A 152 -9.79 -2.76 -6.22
N ASN A 153 -8.48 -3.08 -6.27
CA ASN A 153 -8.00 -4.23 -7.02
C ASN A 153 -7.25 -5.27 -6.17
N TYR A 154 -6.80 -4.91 -4.98
CA TYR A 154 -6.10 -5.82 -4.05
C TYR A 154 -6.76 -5.85 -2.65
N PRO A 155 -8.11 -5.99 -2.57
CA PRO A 155 -8.82 -5.90 -1.30
C PRO A 155 -8.34 -6.98 -0.34
N GLU A 156 -8.34 -6.64 0.96
CA GLU A 156 -8.07 -7.58 2.06
C GLU A 156 -6.71 -8.32 1.98
N LYS A 157 -5.72 -7.74 1.29
CA LYS A 157 -4.35 -8.30 1.20
C LYS A 157 -3.48 -7.96 2.40
N THR A 158 -3.78 -6.90 3.12
CA THR A 158 -3.10 -6.56 4.36
C THR A 158 -3.94 -6.99 5.56
N ASP A 159 -3.33 -7.76 6.46
CA ASP A 159 -3.95 -8.20 7.71
C ASP A 159 -3.88 -7.10 8.76
N THR A 160 -2.70 -6.54 8.98
CA THR A 160 -2.47 -5.49 9.96
C THR A 160 -1.48 -4.45 9.44
N TYR A 161 -1.80 -3.18 9.72
CA TYR A 161 -0.92 -2.04 9.53
C TYR A 161 -0.39 -1.61 10.89
N TYR A 162 0.91 -1.71 11.11
CA TYR A 162 1.59 -1.16 12.29
C TYR A 162 2.17 0.20 11.94
N ILE A 163 1.73 1.25 12.63
CA ILE A 163 2.24 2.62 12.47
C ILE A 163 3.26 2.86 13.57
N VAL A 164 4.49 3.20 13.21
CA VAL A 164 5.61 3.44 14.13
C VAL A 164 6.23 4.81 13.88
N ASN A 165 7.03 5.28 14.84
CA ASN A 165 7.73 6.57 14.78
C ASN A 165 6.80 7.74 14.42
N ALA A 166 5.53 7.63 14.81
CA ALA A 166 4.54 8.66 14.55
C ALA A 166 4.89 9.94 15.33
N PRO A 167 5.02 11.09 14.66
CA PRO A 167 5.24 12.36 15.38
C PRO A 167 4.05 12.64 16.31
N HIS A 168 4.27 13.42 17.37
CA HIS A 168 3.23 13.68 18.38
C HIS A 168 1.93 14.20 17.76
N VAL A 169 2.04 15.06 16.74
CA VAL A 169 0.90 15.60 15.97
C VAL A 169 0.09 14.48 15.32
N PHE A 170 0.73 13.47 14.74
CA PHE A 170 0.05 12.34 14.12
C PHE A 170 -0.83 11.57 15.13
N SER A 171 -0.30 11.24 16.30
CA SER A 171 -1.05 10.49 17.31
C SER A 171 -2.30 11.22 17.81
N THR A 172 -2.23 12.56 17.87
CA THR A 172 -3.38 13.42 18.23
C THR A 172 -4.43 13.41 17.12
N CYS A 173 -4.01 13.61 15.87
CA CYS A 173 -4.90 13.53 14.71
C CYS A 173 -5.55 12.15 14.58
N TRP A 174 -4.77 11.09 14.80
CA TRP A 174 -5.27 9.71 14.74
C TRP A 174 -6.39 9.44 15.76
N LYS A 175 -6.25 9.95 16.99
CA LYS A 175 -7.33 9.84 18.00
C LYS A 175 -8.63 10.52 17.57
N ALA A 176 -8.54 11.63 16.83
CA ALA A 176 -9.71 12.33 16.30
C ALA A 176 -10.34 11.59 15.09
N VAL A 177 -9.52 11.01 14.20
CA VAL A 177 -9.96 10.34 12.97
C VAL A 177 -10.45 8.90 13.24
N LYS A 178 -9.80 8.17 14.16
CA LYS A 178 -10.11 6.78 14.46
C LYS A 178 -11.61 6.51 14.71
N PRO A 179 -12.38 7.34 15.44
CA PRO A 179 -13.83 7.11 15.63
C PRO A 179 -14.63 7.16 14.32
N MET A 180 -14.14 7.88 13.30
CA MET A 180 -14.82 8.06 12.01
C MET A 180 -14.57 6.88 11.05
N LEU A 181 -13.60 6.02 11.33
CA LEU A 181 -13.27 4.88 10.49
C LEU A 181 -14.23 3.71 10.71
N HIS A 182 -14.46 2.93 9.65
CA HIS A 182 -15.21 1.68 9.74
C HIS A 182 -14.53 0.70 10.72
N GLU A 183 -15.30 -0.09 11.44
CA GLU A 183 -14.77 -1.00 12.48
C GLU A 183 -13.77 -2.02 11.94
N ARG A 184 -13.91 -2.46 10.69
CA ARG A 184 -12.96 -3.36 10.04
C ARG A 184 -11.61 -2.70 9.82
N THR A 185 -11.60 -1.44 9.38
CA THR A 185 -10.39 -0.64 9.20
C THR A 185 -9.71 -0.35 10.52
N LYS A 186 -10.47 0.05 11.56
CA LYS A 186 -9.95 0.26 12.91
C LYS A 186 -9.18 -0.96 13.44
N ARG A 187 -9.71 -2.16 13.19
CA ARG A 187 -9.10 -3.41 13.65
C ARG A 187 -7.79 -3.74 12.97
N LYS A 188 -7.56 -3.25 11.75
CA LYS A 188 -6.34 -3.49 10.99
C LYS A 188 -5.21 -2.52 11.31
N VAL A 189 -5.50 -1.34 11.84
CA VAL A 189 -4.51 -0.30 12.10
C VAL A 189 -4.16 -0.24 13.57
N GLN A 190 -2.88 -0.42 13.89
CA GLN A 190 -2.33 -0.33 15.22
C GLN A 190 -1.24 0.75 15.25
N VAL A 191 -1.49 1.81 16.00
CA VAL A 191 -0.50 2.88 16.23
C VAL A 191 0.32 2.51 17.47
N LEU A 192 1.58 2.21 17.25
CA LEU A 192 2.50 1.79 18.30
C LEU A 192 3.25 2.99 18.88
N ARG A 193 3.81 2.82 20.08
CA ARG A 193 4.61 3.87 20.72
C ARG A 193 6.05 3.84 20.18
N GLY A 194 6.60 5.02 19.90
CA GLY A 194 7.97 5.14 19.42
C GLY A 194 8.21 4.29 18.19
N ASN A 195 9.22 3.43 18.22
CA ASN A 195 9.56 2.53 17.13
C ASN A 195 8.78 1.19 17.14
N GLY A 196 7.90 0.98 18.11
CA GLY A 196 7.02 -0.20 18.20
C GLY A 196 7.73 -1.53 18.47
N GLN A 197 9.00 -1.52 18.89
CA GLN A 197 9.81 -2.73 19.03
C GLN A 197 9.17 -3.77 19.96
N GLU A 198 8.70 -3.35 21.13
CA GLU A 198 8.18 -4.27 22.15
C GLU A 198 6.94 -5.02 21.64
N GLU A 199 6.03 -4.32 21.01
CA GLU A 199 4.80 -4.89 20.46
C GLU A 199 5.08 -5.75 19.22
N LEU A 200 5.98 -5.30 18.34
CA LEU A 200 6.36 -6.04 17.14
C LEU A 200 7.09 -7.35 17.46
N LEU A 201 7.89 -7.42 18.51
CA LEU A 201 8.54 -8.66 18.97
C LEU A 201 7.55 -9.74 19.43
N GLN A 202 6.32 -9.37 19.75
CA GLN A 202 5.27 -10.37 20.02
C GLN A 202 4.82 -11.09 18.75
N VAL A 203 4.93 -10.41 17.60
CA VAL A 203 4.40 -10.86 16.30
C VAL A 203 5.48 -11.42 15.39
N MET A 204 6.70 -10.92 15.48
CA MET A 204 7.84 -11.31 14.64
C MET A 204 9.14 -11.42 15.44
N ASP A 205 10.13 -12.08 14.88
CA ASP A 205 11.45 -12.21 15.49
C ASP A 205 12.29 -10.94 15.26
N PHE A 206 13.32 -10.75 16.10
CA PHE A 206 14.16 -9.56 16.06
C PHE A 206 14.81 -9.32 14.68
N GLU A 207 15.20 -10.39 14.00
CA GLU A 207 15.80 -10.35 12.66
C GLU A 207 14.84 -9.80 11.62
N THR A 208 13.53 -10.05 11.78
CA THR A 208 12.47 -9.56 10.89
C THR A 208 12.10 -8.10 11.15
N LEU A 209 12.48 -7.53 12.29
CA LEU A 209 12.22 -6.13 12.56
C LEU A 209 12.96 -5.25 11.52
N PRO A 210 12.29 -4.25 10.93
CA PRO A 210 13.00 -3.28 10.09
C PRO A 210 14.01 -2.47 10.93
N PRO A 211 15.10 -1.97 10.32
CA PRO A 211 16.17 -1.24 11.04
C PRO A 211 15.65 -0.08 11.90
N PHE A 212 14.66 0.67 11.43
CA PHE A 212 14.08 1.81 12.17
C PHE A 212 13.24 1.39 13.40
N CYS A 213 12.98 0.09 13.59
CA CYS A 213 12.36 -0.48 14.79
C CYS A 213 13.39 -1.07 15.76
N LYS A 214 14.67 -1.10 15.41
CA LYS A 214 15.75 -1.64 16.26
C LYS A 214 16.46 -0.53 17.01
N PRO A 215 16.77 -0.67 18.32
CA PRO A 215 17.50 0.35 19.08
C PRO A 215 18.97 0.35 18.72
N GLY A 216 19.57 1.55 18.62
CA GLY A 216 21.02 1.71 18.52
C GLY A 216 21.67 1.28 17.22
N ILE A 217 20.91 0.84 16.24
CA ILE A 217 21.42 0.53 14.90
C ILE A 217 21.39 1.80 14.07
N SER A 218 22.55 2.45 13.99
CA SER A 218 22.78 3.45 12.95
C SER A 218 22.74 2.73 11.60
N SER A 219 22.02 3.28 10.64
CA SER A 219 21.77 2.71 9.29
C SER A 219 23.01 2.33 8.46
N SER A 220 24.20 2.41 9.03
CA SER A 220 25.47 2.15 8.34
C SER A 220 25.92 0.69 8.33
N ASN A 221 25.32 -0.20 9.10
CA ASN A 221 25.82 -1.59 9.28
C ASN A 221 24.82 -2.72 8.97
N GLU A 222 23.55 -2.43 8.75
CA GLU A 222 22.58 -3.38 8.16
C GLU A 222 22.24 -2.89 6.75
N SER A 223 22.12 -3.82 5.81
CA SER A 223 21.69 -3.47 4.45
C SER A 223 20.34 -2.76 4.51
N ASP A 224 20.31 -1.51 4.06
CA ASP A 224 19.08 -0.73 4.00
C ASP A 224 18.03 -1.49 3.19
N ILE A 225 16.95 -1.91 3.87
CA ILE A 225 15.84 -2.67 3.24
C ILE A 225 15.16 -1.90 2.11
N PHE A 226 15.34 -0.60 2.04
CA PHE A 226 14.81 0.27 0.99
C PHE A 226 15.80 0.45 -0.18
N SER A 227 17.08 0.08 0.01
CA SER A 227 18.08 0.18 -1.04
C SER A 227 17.70 -0.64 -2.27
N PRO A 228 17.88 -0.12 -3.50
CA PRO A 228 17.73 -0.91 -4.72
C PRO A 228 18.59 -2.17 -4.75
N ASP A 229 19.72 -2.16 -4.04
CA ASP A 229 20.67 -3.29 -3.94
C ASP A 229 20.26 -4.33 -2.89
N HIS A 230 19.21 -4.04 -2.10
CA HIS A 230 18.69 -5.03 -1.17
C HIS A 230 18.16 -6.26 -1.94
N GLN A 231 18.45 -7.46 -1.41
CA GLN A 231 18.14 -8.72 -2.09
C GLN A 231 16.69 -8.86 -2.59
N PHE A 232 15.73 -8.24 -1.91
CA PHE A 232 14.33 -8.24 -2.34
C PHE A 232 14.17 -7.50 -3.67
N HIS A 233 14.74 -6.31 -3.80
CA HIS A 233 14.63 -5.50 -5.02
C HIS A 233 15.41 -6.11 -6.18
N VAL A 234 16.59 -6.68 -5.89
CA VAL A 234 17.38 -7.42 -6.88
C VAL A 234 16.62 -8.64 -7.38
N LYS A 235 16.01 -9.44 -6.48
CA LYS A 235 15.19 -10.60 -6.88
C LYS A 235 13.96 -10.18 -7.71
N LEU A 236 13.27 -9.11 -7.31
CA LEU A 236 12.13 -8.57 -8.04
C LEU A 236 12.55 -8.12 -9.44
N TYR A 237 13.62 -7.33 -9.55
CA TYR A 237 14.14 -6.86 -10.84
C TYR A 237 14.53 -8.03 -11.75
N ASN A 238 15.32 -8.97 -11.24
CA ASN A 238 15.75 -10.15 -12.00
C ASN A 238 14.56 -11.01 -12.47
N HIS A 239 13.56 -11.19 -11.61
CA HIS A 239 12.34 -11.90 -11.99
C HIS A 239 11.61 -11.21 -13.15
N ILE A 240 11.45 -9.88 -13.07
CA ILE A 240 10.82 -9.10 -14.14
C ILE A 240 11.61 -9.22 -15.45
N GLN A 241 12.94 -9.15 -15.40
CA GLN A 241 13.80 -9.33 -16.58
C GLN A 241 13.64 -10.72 -17.19
N GLN A 242 13.64 -11.77 -16.37
CA GLN A 242 13.45 -13.15 -16.83
C GLN A 242 12.08 -13.36 -17.50
N MET A 243 11.03 -12.79 -16.93
CA MET A 243 9.68 -12.86 -17.50
C MET A 243 9.59 -12.11 -18.83
N ALA A 244 10.21 -10.93 -18.94
CA ALA A 244 10.28 -10.18 -20.19
C ALA A 244 10.97 -10.97 -21.29
N LEU A 245 12.16 -11.52 -21.01
CA LEU A 245 12.92 -12.33 -21.97
C LEU A 245 12.17 -13.61 -22.39
N SER A 246 11.41 -14.20 -21.49
CA SER A 246 10.58 -15.38 -21.80
C SER A 246 9.41 -15.02 -22.70
N THR A 247 8.80 -13.85 -22.48
CA THR A 247 7.69 -13.33 -23.29
C THR A 247 8.18 -12.93 -24.68
N ASP A 248 9.32 -12.26 -24.81
CA ASP A 248 9.91 -11.91 -26.11
C ASP A 248 10.29 -13.12 -26.96
N ARG A 249 10.74 -14.22 -26.35
CA ARG A 249 10.99 -15.49 -27.05
C ARG A 249 9.73 -16.13 -27.62
N VAL A 250 8.61 -15.94 -26.92
CA VAL A 250 7.29 -16.41 -27.38
C VAL A 250 6.71 -15.47 -28.45
N LEU A 251 6.99 -14.15 -28.34
CA LEU A 251 6.44 -13.11 -29.21
C LEU A 251 7.32 -12.79 -30.44
N ASN A 252 8.54 -13.33 -30.55
CA ASN A 252 9.40 -13.15 -31.76
C ASN A 252 8.78 -13.76 -33.05
N GLY A 253 7.46 -14.06 -33.00
CA GLY A 253 6.55 -14.24 -34.13
C GLY A 253 5.51 -13.12 -34.30
N LEU A 254 5.35 -12.17 -33.37
CA LEU A 254 4.31 -11.13 -33.44
C LEU A 254 4.80 -9.84 -32.76
N SER A 255 5.21 -8.88 -33.56
CA SER A 255 5.63 -7.53 -33.12
C SER A 255 4.44 -6.73 -32.54
N SER A 256 4.55 -6.20 -31.34
CA SER A 256 3.81 -5.02 -30.92
C SER A 256 4.56 -4.23 -29.85
N GLU A 257 5.06 -3.07 -30.19
CA GLU A 257 5.48 -2.02 -29.28
C GLU A 257 4.24 -1.30 -28.73
N GLY A 258 4.00 -1.38 -27.45
CA GLY A 258 2.97 -0.62 -26.74
C GLY A 258 3.49 -0.14 -25.40
N SER A 259 3.66 1.19 -25.24
CA SER A 259 3.93 1.77 -23.93
C SER A 259 2.79 1.46 -22.97
N LEU A 260 3.10 0.91 -21.79
CA LEU A 260 2.10 0.63 -20.76
C LEU A 260 1.70 1.94 -20.06
N ASN A 261 0.51 2.43 -20.36
CA ASN A 261 -0.14 3.53 -19.61
C ASN A 261 -1.17 2.92 -18.66
N ILE A 262 -0.87 2.93 -17.36
CA ILE A 262 -1.80 2.45 -16.35
C ILE A 262 -2.77 3.56 -16.01
N GLU A 263 -4.06 3.34 -16.26
CA GLU A 263 -5.09 4.29 -15.86
C GLU A 263 -5.27 4.28 -14.35
N VAL A 264 -5.06 5.45 -13.77
CA VAL A 264 -5.36 5.74 -12.36
C VAL A 264 -6.81 6.24 -12.30
N PRO A 265 -7.68 5.64 -11.47
CA PRO A 265 -9.05 6.07 -11.31
C PRO A 265 -9.13 7.56 -10.97
N THR A 266 -10.05 8.29 -11.62
CA THR A 266 -10.25 9.72 -11.36
C THR A 266 -11.12 9.94 -10.13
N SER A 267 -11.09 11.15 -9.56
CA SER A 267 -11.87 11.53 -8.38
C SER A 267 -13.41 11.36 -8.55
N ALA A 268 -13.92 11.34 -9.78
CA ALA A 268 -15.33 11.10 -10.07
C ALA A 268 -15.72 9.61 -9.89
N GLU A 269 -14.80 8.68 -10.14
CA GLU A 269 -15.01 7.25 -9.89
C GLU A 269 -14.84 6.90 -8.40
N GLN A 270 -14.09 7.73 -7.66
CA GLN A 270 -13.90 7.60 -6.22
C GLN A 270 -15.18 7.86 -5.41
N SER A 271 -16.02 8.79 -5.85
CA SER A 271 -17.27 9.16 -5.15
C SER A 271 -18.34 8.06 -5.15
N GLN A 272 -18.27 7.08 -6.05
CA GLN A 272 -19.18 5.92 -6.07
C GLN A 272 -18.71 4.75 -5.22
N HIS A 273 -17.47 4.77 -4.73
CA HIS A 273 -16.83 3.72 -3.93
C HIS A 273 -16.35 4.21 -2.55
N SER A 274 -16.87 5.33 -2.07
CA SER A 274 -16.34 6.14 -0.97
C SER A 274 -16.32 5.51 0.42
N ASP A 275 -16.85 4.31 0.62
CA ASP A 275 -16.98 3.75 1.97
C ASP A 275 -15.72 3.03 2.49
N GLU A 276 -14.66 2.84 1.70
CA GLU A 276 -13.53 1.96 2.10
C GLU A 276 -12.10 2.52 1.89
N CYS A 277 -11.94 3.67 1.24
CA CYS A 277 -10.61 4.28 1.02
C CYS A 277 -10.10 5.12 2.22
N GLU A 278 -10.66 4.93 3.41
CA GLU A 278 -10.53 5.89 4.51
C GLU A 278 -9.19 5.88 5.25
N VAL A 279 -8.41 4.77 5.27
CA VAL A 279 -7.17 4.74 6.05
C VAL A 279 -6.11 5.67 5.45
N VAL A 280 -5.97 5.67 4.13
CA VAL A 280 -4.98 6.52 3.45
C VAL A 280 -5.58 7.89 3.15
N HIS A 281 -6.88 7.98 2.83
CA HIS A 281 -7.60 9.26 2.72
C HIS A 281 -7.72 9.96 4.08
N GLY A 282 -7.97 9.24 5.17
CA GLY A 282 -8.00 9.82 6.52
C GLY A 282 -6.65 10.44 6.91
N ILE A 283 -5.54 9.80 6.58
CA ILE A 283 -4.20 10.36 6.76
C ILE A 283 -3.99 11.54 5.80
N GLY A 284 -4.45 11.43 4.56
CA GLY A 284 -4.31 12.48 3.54
C GLY A 284 -5.24 13.68 3.74
N SER A 285 -6.46 13.49 4.23
CA SER A 285 -7.44 14.56 4.45
C SER A 285 -7.19 15.37 5.73
N VAL A 286 -6.49 14.80 6.71
CA VAL A 286 -6.12 15.50 7.95
C VAL A 286 -4.93 16.45 7.74
N LEU A 287 -4.05 16.16 6.79
CA LEU A 287 -2.88 17.02 6.49
C LEU A 287 -3.25 18.44 6.02
N PRO A 288 -4.25 18.67 5.15
CA PRO A 288 -4.67 20.04 4.80
C PRO A 288 -5.23 20.85 5.96
N THR A 289 -5.89 20.20 6.92
CA THR A 289 -6.51 20.87 8.08
C THR A 289 -5.45 21.42 9.06
N LEU A 290 -4.23 20.90 9.02
CA LEU A 290 -3.13 21.33 9.86
C LEU A 290 -2.37 22.57 9.32
N GLN A 291 -2.71 23.05 8.11
CA GLN A 291 -2.11 24.28 7.54
C GLN A 291 -2.75 25.58 8.01
N ALA A 292 -3.89 25.51 8.69
CA ALA A 292 -4.53 26.72 9.25
C ALA A 292 -3.75 27.22 10.48
N SER A 293 -3.38 28.50 10.44
CA SER A 293 -2.62 29.21 11.47
C SER A 293 -3.25 29.09 12.87
N PRO A 294 -2.47 29.03 13.96
CA PRO A 294 -2.94 28.59 15.28
C PRO A 294 -3.94 29.50 16.02
N ASN A 295 -4.31 30.65 15.51
CA ASN A 295 -5.02 31.63 16.34
C ASN A 295 -6.44 32.05 15.95
N ASP A 296 -6.99 31.68 14.78
CA ASP A 296 -8.33 32.16 14.41
C ASP A 296 -9.32 31.08 13.94
N SER A 297 -8.93 29.83 13.81
CA SER A 297 -9.79 28.81 13.19
C SER A 297 -10.45 27.84 14.17
N TYR A 298 -10.00 27.77 15.42
CA TYR A 298 -10.53 26.80 16.39
C TYR A 298 -12.00 27.03 16.74
N GLN A 299 -12.43 28.29 16.83
CA GLN A 299 -13.82 28.63 17.17
C GLN A 299 -14.74 28.38 15.98
N HIS A 300 -14.34 28.76 14.77
CA HIS A 300 -15.17 28.61 13.56
C HIS A 300 -15.33 27.15 13.10
N GLN A 301 -14.28 26.32 13.26
CA GLN A 301 -14.31 24.90 12.93
C GLN A 301 -15.15 24.08 13.94
N ARG A 302 -15.12 24.48 15.22
CA ARG A 302 -15.97 23.87 16.24
C ARG A 302 -17.46 24.12 15.97
N ASP A 303 -17.79 25.33 15.53
CA ASP A 303 -19.17 25.74 15.24
C ASP A 303 -19.70 25.07 13.94
N THR A 304 -18.84 24.89 12.93
CA THR A 304 -19.16 24.19 11.68
C THR A 304 -19.35 22.68 11.91
N LEU A 305 -18.52 22.04 12.73
CA LEU A 305 -18.65 20.64 13.12
C LEU A 305 -19.93 20.40 13.94
N THR A 306 -20.25 21.32 14.84
CA THR A 306 -21.46 21.23 15.68
C THR A 306 -22.74 21.38 14.85
N SER A 307 -22.74 22.28 13.85
CA SER A 307 -23.90 22.47 12.97
C SER A 307 -24.11 21.31 11.99
N ASN A 308 -23.01 20.68 11.50
CA ASN A 308 -23.12 19.51 10.62
C ASN A 308 -23.61 18.25 11.37
N ILE A 309 -23.26 18.10 12.64
CA ILE A 309 -23.76 17.01 13.48
C ILE A 309 -25.23 17.21 13.85
N ALA A 310 -25.68 18.45 14.08
CA ALA A 310 -27.08 18.77 14.34
C ALA A 310 -28.00 18.54 13.13
N GLY A 311 -27.47 18.72 11.90
CA GLY A 311 -28.20 18.48 10.64
C GLY A 311 -28.45 17.00 10.33
N LEU A 312 -27.69 16.08 10.94
CA LEU A 312 -27.83 14.62 10.74
C LEU A 312 -28.79 13.95 11.72
N GLN A 313 -29.36 14.69 12.69
CA GLN A 313 -30.35 14.16 13.65
C GLN A 313 -31.79 14.47 13.30
N VAL A 314 -32.07 15.13 12.16
CA VAL A 314 -33.43 15.49 11.71
C VAL A 314 -33.59 15.12 10.23
N SER A 315 -33.57 13.82 9.93
CA SER A 315 -34.15 13.28 8.70
C SER A 315 -34.32 11.77 8.82
#